data_56d83aca61019f8abceaf93313c76544
#
_entry.id   56d83aca61019f8abceaf93313c76544
#
_cell.length_a   1.000
_cell.length_b   1.000
_cell.length_c   1.000
_cell.angle_alpha   90.00
_cell.angle_beta   90.00
_cell.angle_gamma   90.00
#
_symmetry.space_group_name_H-M   'P 1'
#
loop_
_entity.id
_entity.type
_entity.pdbx_description
1 polymer ?
#
loop_
_entity_poly.entity_id
_entity_poly.type
_entity_poly.pdbx_seq_one_letter_code
_entity_poly.pdbx_strand_id
1 'polypeptide(L)'
;MIERTEYMSLLEKWRDKKIIKVVTGIRRCGKSSLLRMFRERLLIEGVSEKQVQELNFEDLDNEPFLNYKALYSHVKKNLCPGKMNYLFFDEIQMVDGFQKAIDSLFLLDNVDLYVTGSNAYLLSGEIATLLTGRYVEIKLFPFSFNEYLQSKPSDTNIEAAYREYIENSSFPYVLQIKGDREMVREYLAGLYNTIVLKDVVSRKKITDIMMLESVVRFLADNIGNISVIKRISDTMTSLGRKIASHTVENYISALTNSYIFYSVPRYDAKGKQLLKTGQKYYLVDIGLRSVINGTKGGDLGHVLENVVYLELARRGGEIYVGKIGDAEIDFVVVQGERKSYYQVSLSVRDEDTMKRELAPLQAIPDNYPKYLLTLDNDPQIFHDGIKQQYVLDWLRKEK
;
A
#
# COMPACT_ATOMS: atom_id res chain seq x y z
N MET A 1 -8.50 5.78 19.23
CA MET A 1 -8.10 5.00 18.02
C MET A 1 -8.43 5.89 16.84
N ILE A 2 -7.56 6.01 15.83
CA ILE A 2 -7.85 6.83 14.65
C ILE A 2 -8.85 6.09 13.78
N GLU A 3 -9.96 6.77 13.44
CA GLU A 3 -10.95 6.20 12.54
C GLU A 3 -10.41 6.18 11.11
N ARG A 4 -10.49 5.00 10.46
CA ARG A 4 -10.08 4.78 9.08
C ARG A 4 -11.28 4.99 8.16
N THR A 5 -11.83 6.21 8.13
CA THR A 5 -13.14 6.56 7.55
C THR A 5 -13.33 6.03 6.12
N GLU A 6 -12.33 6.20 5.24
CA GLU A 6 -12.43 5.71 3.86
C GLU A 6 -12.54 4.18 3.79
N TYR A 7 -11.74 3.46 4.58
CA TYR A 7 -11.76 2.00 4.62
C TYR A 7 -13.03 1.45 5.28
N MET A 8 -13.50 2.12 6.34
CA MET A 8 -14.78 1.80 6.97
C MET A 8 -15.94 1.97 5.99
N SER A 9 -15.93 3.04 5.20
CA SER A 9 -16.94 3.28 4.15
C SER A 9 -16.87 2.22 3.04
N LEU A 10 -15.67 1.74 2.68
CA LEU A 10 -15.53 0.64 1.72
C LEU A 10 -16.09 -0.68 2.27
N LEU A 11 -15.81 -1.01 3.53
CA LEU A 11 -16.37 -2.21 4.16
C LEU A 11 -17.91 -2.13 4.22
N GLU A 12 -18.46 -0.97 4.60
CA GLU A 12 -19.91 -0.73 4.65
C GLU A 12 -20.55 -0.84 3.26
N LYS A 13 -19.94 -0.28 2.22
CA LYS A 13 -20.41 -0.39 0.83
C LYS A 13 -20.60 -1.85 0.39
N TRP A 14 -19.73 -2.74 0.85
CA TRP A 14 -19.74 -4.15 0.48
C TRP A 14 -20.44 -5.05 1.51
N ARG A 15 -20.94 -4.50 2.62
CA ARG A 15 -21.70 -5.22 3.64
C ARG A 15 -22.92 -5.89 3.03
N ASP A 16 -23.23 -7.09 3.48
CA ASP A 16 -24.36 -7.91 3.04
C ASP A 16 -24.39 -8.18 1.52
N LYS A 17 -23.31 -7.90 0.80
CA LYS A 17 -23.17 -8.29 -0.59
C LYS A 17 -22.54 -9.67 -0.70
N LYS A 18 -23.04 -10.48 -1.64
CA LYS A 18 -22.50 -11.82 -1.92
C LYS A 18 -21.12 -11.72 -2.57
N ILE A 19 -20.17 -11.24 -1.81
CA ILE A 19 -18.76 -11.07 -2.21
C ILE A 19 -17.86 -11.18 -0.98
N ILE A 20 -16.69 -11.76 -1.12
CA ILE A 20 -15.70 -11.89 -0.04
C ILE A 20 -14.91 -10.58 0.05
N LYS A 21 -14.82 -9.98 1.25
CA LYS A 21 -14.01 -8.79 1.51
C LYS A 21 -12.62 -9.23 1.96
N VAL A 22 -11.64 -9.00 1.12
CA VAL A 22 -10.25 -9.38 1.39
C VAL A 22 -9.46 -8.13 1.71
N VAL A 23 -9.10 -7.95 2.99
CA VAL A 23 -8.27 -6.83 3.45
C VAL A 23 -6.81 -7.25 3.38
N THR A 24 -6.07 -6.68 2.44
CA THR A 24 -4.65 -6.91 2.25
C THR A 24 -3.82 -5.71 2.71
N GLY A 25 -2.53 -5.90 2.89
CA GLY A 25 -1.60 -4.82 3.23
C GLY A 25 -0.44 -5.32 4.07
N ILE A 26 0.59 -4.51 4.17
CA ILE A 26 1.81 -4.84 4.88
C ILE A 26 1.53 -5.24 6.34
N ARG A 27 2.38 -6.06 6.93
CA ARG A 27 2.34 -6.40 8.36
C ARG A 27 2.33 -5.12 9.22
N ARG A 28 1.47 -5.10 10.27
CA ARG A 28 1.33 -3.96 11.21
C ARG A 28 0.72 -2.67 10.64
N CYS A 29 0.14 -2.67 9.43
CA CYS A 29 -0.59 -1.48 8.91
C CYS A 29 -1.98 -1.27 9.52
N GLY A 30 -2.48 -2.20 10.36
CA GLY A 30 -3.74 -2.06 11.09
C GLY A 30 -4.92 -2.89 10.55
N LYS A 31 -4.69 -3.97 9.79
CA LYS A 31 -5.76 -4.84 9.25
C LYS A 31 -6.70 -5.39 10.32
N SER A 32 -6.14 -6.04 11.34
CA SER A 32 -6.90 -6.60 12.47
C SER A 32 -7.68 -5.50 13.21
N SER A 33 -7.07 -4.31 13.39
CA SER A 33 -7.74 -3.17 14.02
C SER A 33 -8.90 -2.64 13.18
N LEU A 34 -8.76 -2.60 11.85
CA LEU A 34 -9.84 -2.20 10.94
C LEU A 34 -11.04 -3.16 11.03
N LEU A 35 -10.78 -4.48 11.00
CA LEU A 35 -11.85 -5.48 11.13
C LEU A 35 -12.52 -5.40 12.49
N ARG A 36 -11.75 -5.18 13.57
CA ARG A 36 -12.31 -4.98 14.92
C ARG A 36 -13.20 -3.74 14.99
N MET A 37 -12.78 -2.60 14.45
CA MET A 37 -13.62 -1.40 14.39
C MET A 37 -14.90 -1.65 13.61
N PHE A 38 -14.84 -2.39 12.50
CA PHE A 38 -16.01 -2.70 11.71
C PHE A 38 -16.96 -3.66 12.46
N ARG A 39 -16.42 -4.67 13.15
CA ARG A 39 -17.19 -5.56 14.04
C ARG A 39 -17.90 -4.77 15.13
N GLU A 40 -17.20 -3.86 15.83
CA GLU A 40 -17.76 -3.01 16.87
C GLU A 40 -18.93 -2.16 16.32
N ARG A 41 -18.75 -1.61 15.12
CA ARG A 41 -19.82 -0.85 14.44
C ARG A 41 -21.04 -1.72 14.17
N LEU A 42 -20.88 -2.95 13.66
CA LEU A 42 -22.00 -3.88 13.44
C LEU A 42 -22.78 -4.16 14.74
N LEU A 43 -22.07 -4.34 15.87
CA LEU A 43 -22.70 -4.57 17.17
C LEU A 43 -23.48 -3.34 17.66
N ILE A 44 -22.93 -2.14 17.49
CA ILE A 44 -23.61 -0.87 17.81
C ILE A 44 -24.88 -0.69 16.97
N GLU A 45 -24.86 -1.14 15.72
CA GLU A 45 -26.03 -1.09 14.80
C GLU A 45 -27.06 -2.20 15.05
N GLY A 46 -26.85 -3.04 16.08
CA GLY A 46 -27.85 -4.03 16.54
C GLY A 46 -27.62 -5.44 16.02
N VAL A 47 -26.49 -5.73 15.37
CA VAL A 47 -26.10 -7.11 15.07
C VAL A 47 -25.77 -7.82 16.39
N SER A 48 -26.36 -8.99 16.64
CA SER A 48 -26.12 -9.77 17.85
C SER A 48 -24.69 -10.38 17.83
N GLU A 49 -24.01 -10.43 18.97
CA GLU A 49 -22.73 -11.11 19.11
C GLU A 49 -22.76 -12.57 18.60
N LYS A 50 -23.89 -13.26 18.74
CA LYS A 50 -24.05 -14.63 18.23
C LYS A 50 -23.97 -14.73 16.70
N GLN A 51 -24.18 -13.62 15.98
CA GLN A 51 -24.08 -13.55 14.53
C GLN A 51 -22.65 -13.24 14.05
N VAL A 52 -21.74 -13.00 14.97
CA VAL A 52 -20.35 -12.60 14.66
C VAL A 52 -19.41 -13.70 15.12
N GLN A 53 -18.56 -14.17 14.21
CA GLN A 53 -17.45 -15.08 14.53
C GLN A 53 -16.14 -14.40 14.11
N GLU A 54 -15.22 -14.27 15.06
CA GLU A 54 -13.90 -13.69 14.85
C GLU A 54 -12.84 -14.71 15.21
N LEU A 55 -11.94 -15.04 14.27
CA LEU A 55 -10.84 -15.97 14.46
C LEU A 55 -9.55 -15.32 13.95
N ASN A 56 -8.57 -15.16 14.84
CA ASN A 56 -7.22 -14.75 14.49
C ASN A 56 -6.30 -15.99 14.48
N PHE A 57 -5.77 -16.35 13.32
CA PHE A 57 -4.99 -17.58 13.16
C PHE A 57 -3.51 -17.43 13.57
N GLU A 58 -3.08 -16.25 14.05
CA GLU A 58 -1.81 -16.11 14.80
C GLU A 58 -1.99 -16.40 16.29
N ASP A 59 -3.23 -16.58 16.78
CA ASP A 59 -3.53 -16.91 18.17
C ASP A 59 -3.53 -18.44 18.38
N LEU A 60 -2.83 -18.91 19.40
CA LEU A 60 -2.73 -20.33 19.76
C LEU A 60 -4.10 -20.95 20.13
N ASP A 61 -5.02 -20.17 20.67
CA ASP A 61 -6.37 -20.64 20.98
C ASP A 61 -7.11 -21.10 19.72
N ASN A 62 -6.72 -20.61 18.55
CA ASN A 62 -7.27 -20.97 17.26
C ASN A 62 -6.44 -22.04 16.50
N GLU A 63 -5.36 -22.57 17.09
CA GLU A 63 -4.54 -23.64 16.50
C GLU A 63 -5.35 -24.86 16.03
N PRO A 64 -6.40 -25.32 16.75
CA PRO A 64 -7.23 -26.44 16.31
C PRO A 64 -7.92 -26.20 14.95
N PHE A 65 -8.05 -24.95 14.52
CA PHE A 65 -8.73 -24.55 13.29
C PHE A 65 -7.78 -24.24 12.11
N LEU A 66 -6.48 -24.51 12.25
CA LEU A 66 -5.49 -24.31 11.18
C LEU A 66 -5.62 -25.29 10.01
N ASN A 67 -6.64 -26.16 10.01
CA ASN A 67 -7.02 -27.01 8.89
C ASN A 67 -8.40 -26.62 8.37
N TYR A 68 -8.56 -26.55 7.04
CA TYR A 68 -9.81 -26.06 6.42
C TYR A 68 -11.06 -26.85 6.82
N LYS A 69 -10.96 -28.17 7.08
CA LYS A 69 -12.12 -29.00 7.49
C LYS A 69 -12.54 -28.67 8.91
N ALA A 70 -11.56 -28.50 9.82
CA ALA A 70 -11.81 -28.14 11.20
C ALA A 70 -12.43 -26.73 11.27
N LEU A 71 -11.85 -25.75 10.54
CA LEU A 71 -12.40 -24.41 10.42
C LEU A 71 -13.85 -24.41 9.92
N TYR A 72 -14.11 -25.09 8.78
CA TYR A 72 -15.44 -25.14 8.19
C TYR A 72 -16.48 -25.76 9.18
N SER A 73 -16.10 -26.87 9.84
CA SER A 73 -16.99 -27.55 10.78
C SER A 73 -17.30 -26.69 12.00
N HIS A 74 -16.29 -26.00 12.55
CA HIS A 74 -16.44 -25.07 13.67
C HIS A 74 -17.40 -23.91 13.32
N VAL A 75 -17.13 -23.23 12.20
CA VAL A 75 -17.93 -22.11 11.76
C VAL A 75 -19.37 -22.53 11.51
N LYS A 76 -19.58 -23.63 10.78
CA LYS A 76 -20.92 -24.12 10.45
C LYS A 76 -21.77 -24.47 11.67
N LYS A 77 -21.14 -25.04 12.71
CA LYS A 77 -21.81 -25.38 13.99
C LYS A 77 -22.31 -24.13 14.74
N ASN A 78 -21.61 -23.01 14.58
CA ASN A 78 -21.87 -21.78 15.32
C ASN A 78 -22.65 -20.73 14.50
N LEU A 79 -23.16 -21.07 13.31
CA LEU A 79 -24.02 -20.15 12.55
C LEU A 79 -25.38 -19.95 13.20
N CYS A 80 -25.87 -18.71 13.24
CA CYS A 80 -27.24 -18.38 13.62
C CYS A 80 -28.18 -18.64 12.47
N PRO A 81 -29.12 -19.60 12.61
CA PRO A 81 -30.08 -19.90 11.55
C PRO A 81 -31.00 -18.70 11.27
N GLY A 82 -31.29 -18.44 9.99
CA GLY A 82 -32.24 -17.43 9.55
C GLY A 82 -31.78 -15.97 9.75
N LYS A 83 -30.50 -15.76 10.13
CA LYS A 83 -29.90 -14.43 10.26
C LYS A 83 -28.61 -14.36 9.47
N MET A 84 -28.22 -13.15 9.03
CA MET A 84 -26.89 -12.91 8.46
C MET A 84 -25.82 -13.16 9.52
N ASN A 85 -24.77 -13.89 9.15
CA ASN A 85 -23.61 -14.19 10.00
C ASN A 85 -22.38 -13.49 9.41
N TYR A 86 -21.66 -12.75 10.24
CA TYR A 86 -20.48 -11.99 9.87
C TYR A 86 -19.24 -12.73 10.34
N LEU A 87 -18.41 -13.19 9.40
CA LEU A 87 -17.24 -14.00 9.69
C LEU A 87 -15.97 -13.17 9.44
N PHE A 88 -15.17 -12.99 10.49
CA PHE A 88 -13.92 -12.23 10.47
C PHE A 88 -12.75 -13.19 10.68
N PHE A 89 -11.95 -13.40 9.63
CA PHE A 89 -10.81 -14.30 9.65
C PHE A 89 -9.52 -13.52 9.44
N ASP A 90 -8.75 -13.35 10.52
CA ASP A 90 -7.51 -12.61 10.51
C ASP A 90 -6.32 -13.54 10.22
N GLU A 91 -5.43 -13.14 9.29
CA GLU A 91 -4.27 -13.91 8.79
C GLU A 91 -4.67 -15.31 8.27
N ILE A 92 -5.73 -15.39 7.45
CA ILE A 92 -6.35 -16.63 6.97
C ILE A 92 -5.37 -17.57 6.23
N GLN A 93 -4.29 -17.05 5.68
CA GLN A 93 -3.25 -17.86 5.01
C GLN A 93 -2.48 -18.80 5.95
N MET A 94 -2.66 -18.68 7.27
CA MET A 94 -2.14 -19.64 8.25
C MET A 94 -2.90 -20.96 8.25
N VAL A 95 -4.14 -20.97 7.75
CA VAL A 95 -4.98 -22.17 7.67
C VAL A 95 -4.62 -22.96 6.41
N ASP A 96 -4.23 -24.22 6.59
CA ASP A 96 -3.94 -25.12 5.45
C ASP A 96 -5.20 -25.38 4.65
N GLY A 97 -5.11 -25.13 3.33
CA GLY A 97 -6.22 -25.31 2.39
C GLY A 97 -7.40 -24.35 2.60
N PHE A 98 -7.16 -23.20 3.24
CA PHE A 98 -8.22 -22.22 3.59
C PHE A 98 -9.15 -21.85 2.43
N GLN A 99 -8.65 -21.87 1.19
CA GLN A 99 -9.44 -21.58 -0.01
C GLN A 99 -10.71 -22.44 -0.09
N LYS A 100 -10.57 -23.74 0.28
CA LYS A 100 -11.70 -24.69 0.28
C LYS A 100 -12.73 -24.36 1.34
N ALA A 101 -12.29 -23.89 2.52
CA ALA A 101 -13.20 -23.45 3.57
C ALA A 101 -13.93 -22.17 3.16
N ILE A 102 -13.20 -21.17 2.67
CA ILE A 102 -13.76 -19.90 2.23
C ILE A 102 -14.75 -20.09 1.09
N ASP A 103 -14.41 -20.89 0.07
CA ASP A 103 -15.31 -21.16 -1.05
C ASP A 103 -16.60 -21.87 -0.56
N SER A 104 -16.48 -22.86 0.33
CA SER A 104 -17.62 -23.57 0.89
C SER A 104 -18.51 -22.69 1.77
N LEU A 105 -17.91 -21.79 2.58
CA LEU A 105 -18.65 -20.81 3.39
C LEU A 105 -19.33 -19.75 2.52
N PHE A 106 -18.66 -19.35 1.44
CA PHE A 106 -19.24 -18.40 0.49
C PHE A 106 -20.51 -18.92 -0.18
N LEU A 107 -20.71 -20.25 -0.34
CA LEU A 107 -21.94 -20.81 -0.90
C LEU A 107 -23.16 -20.63 0.00
N LEU A 108 -22.96 -20.35 1.30
CA LEU A 108 -24.06 -20.15 2.25
C LEU A 108 -24.63 -18.73 2.10
N ASP A 109 -25.96 -18.62 1.90
CA ASP A 109 -26.60 -17.32 1.61
C ASP A 109 -26.66 -16.36 2.80
N ASN A 110 -26.56 -16.90 4.01
CA ASN A 110 -26.60 -16.15 5.26
C ASN A 110 -25.21 -15.91 5.87
N VAL A 111 -24.18 -15.82 5.04
CA VAL A 111 -22.79 -15.59 5.48
C VAL A 111 -22.18 -14.41 4.73
N ASP A 112 -21.61 -13.49 5.49
CA ASP A 112 -20.83 -12.35 5.03
C ASP A 112 -19.37 -12.49 5.49
N LEU A 113 -18.43 -12.58 4.54
CA LEU A 113 -17.04 -12.98 4.77
C LEU A 113 -16.06 -11.80 4.67
N TYR A 114 -15.26 -11.64 5.73
CA TYR A 114 -14.16 -10.68 5.84
C TYR A 114 -12.89 -11.42 6.20
N VAL A 115 -11.90 -11.35 5.35
CA VAL A 115 -10.62 -12.06 5.55
C VAL A 115 -9.46 -11.09 5.47
N THR A 116 -8.38 -11.34 6.21
CA THR A 116 -7.14 -10.57 6.07
C THR A 116 -5.97 -11.44 5.67
N GLY A 117 -4.96 -10.78 5.10
CA GLY A 117 -3.64 -11.35 4.90
C GLY A 117 -2.56 -10.28 4.72
N SER A 118 -1.37 -10.62 5.19
CA SER A 118 -0.23 -9.69 5.24
C SER A 118 0.62 -9.66 3.95
N ASN A 119 0.18 -10.31 2.88
CA ASN A 119 0.89 -10.33 1.60
C ASN A 119 -0.04 -10.58 0.40
N ALA A 120 0.47 -10.23 -0.81
CA ALA A 120 -0.24 -10.41 -2.06
C ALA A 120 -0.43 -11.88 -2.48
N TYR A 121 0.29 -12.83 -1.85
CA TYR A 121 0.10 -14.26 -2.13
C TYR A 121 -1.28 -14.75 -1.73
N LEU A 122 -1.94 -14.06 -0.79
CA LEU A 122 -3.35 -14.35 -0.46
C LEU A 122 -4.26 -14.30 -1.69
N LEU A 123 -3.93 -13.45 -2.67
CA LEU A 123 -4.70 -13.24 -3.89
C LEU A 123 -3.98 -13.74 -5.16
N SER A 124 -2.91 -14.54 -5.03
CA SER A 124 -2.14 -15.07 -6.16
C SER A 124 -2.26 -16.60 -6.28
N GLY A 125 -1.96 -17.13 -7.45
CA GLY A 125 -1.92 -18.57 -7.70
C GLY A 125 -3.29 -19.24 -7.64
N GLU A 126 -3.40 -20.37 -6.93
CA GLU A 126 -4.64 -21.16 -6.83
C GLU A 126 -5.81 -20.37 -6.23
N ILE A 127 -5.53 -19.41 -5.34
CA ILE A 127 -6.56 -18.57 -4.70
C ILE A 127 -7.19 -17.65 -5.73
N ALA A 128 -6.37 -17.00 -6.54
CA ALA A 128 -6.88 -16.16 -7.62
C ALA A 128 -7.81 -16.96 -8.55
N THR A 129 -7.48 -18.22 -8.79
CA THR A 129 -8.27 -19.10 -9.67
C THR A 129 -9.58 -19.56 -9.02
N LEU A 130 -9.54 -20.00 -7.76
CA LEU A 130 -10.70 -20.52 -7.04
C LEU A 130 -11.72 -19.45 -6.65
N LEU A 131 -11.23 -18.24 -6.28
CA LEU A 131 -12.07 -17.13 -5.84
C LEU A 131 -12.29 -16.07 -6.92
N THR A 132 -11.89 -16.34 -8.18
CA THR A 132 -12.04 -15.38 -9.28
C THR A 132 -13.48 -14.88 -9.40
N GLY A 133 -13.65 -13.54 -9.37
CA GLY A 133 -14.97 -12.90 -9.46
C GLY A 133 -15.82 -12.97 -8.20
N ARG A 134 -15.30 -13.57 -7.08
CA ARG A 134 -16.02 -13.73 -5.82
C ARG A 134 -15.49 -12.87 -4.68
N TYR A 135 -14.45 -12.06 -4.90
CA TYR A 135 -13.89 -11.19 -3.87
C TYR A 135 -13.66 -9.76 -4.35
N VAL A 136 -13.61 -8.86 -3.40
CA VAL A 136 -13.11 -7.50 -3.56
C VAL A 136 -11.89 -7.32 -2.67
N GLU A 137 -10.80 -6.77 -3.23
CA GLU A 137 -9.62 -6.41 -2.46
C GLU A 137 -9.77 -5.01 -1.88
N ILE A 138 -9.53 -4.90 -0.56
CA ILE A 138 -9.40 -3.64 0.17
C ILE A 138 -7.95 -3.53 0.62
N LYS A 139 -7.13 -2.80 -0.14
CA LYS A 139 -5.71 -2.66 0.12
C LYS A 139 -5.46 -1.60 1.18
N LEU A 140 -5.08 -2.03 2.38
CA LEU A 140 -4.83 -1.18 3.52
C LEU A 140 -3.35 -0.75 3.56
N PHE A 141 -3.12 0.56 3.56
CA PHE A 141 -1.81 1.17 3.76
C PHE A 141 -1.61 1.58 5.23
N PRO A 142 -0.38 1.83 5.70
CA PRO A 142 -0.14 2.61 6.91
C PRO A 142 -0.89 3.96 6.83
N PHE A 143 -0.93 4.75 7.88
CA PHE A 143 -1.72 5.99 7.89
C PHE A 143 -1.38 6.93 6.72
N SER A 144 -2.42 7.50 6.11
CA SER A 144 -2.26 8.66 5.23
C SER A 144 -1.83 9.88 6.05
N PHE A 145 -1.34 10.93 5.38
CA PHE A 145 -1.03 12.17 6.08
C PHE A 145 -2.28 12.77 6.76
N ASN A 146 -3.45 12.67 6.12
CA ASN A 146 -4.72 13.10 6.71
C ASN A 146 -5.09 12.31 7.97
N GLU A 147 -4.95 10.98 7.93
CA GLU A 147 -5.18 10.12 9.11
C GLU A 147 -4.14 10.40 10.23
N TYR A 148 -2.89 10.66 9.87
CA TYR A 148 -1.85 11.05 10.82
C TYR A 148 -2.19 12.36 11.52
N LEU A 149 -2.69 13.37 10.78
CA LEU A 149 -3.12 14.65 11.35
C LEU A 149 -4.26 14.52 12.36
N GLN A 150 -5.15 13.53 12.23
CA GLN A 150 -6.19 13.26 13.22
C GLN A 150 -5.64 12.86 14.60
N SER A 151 -4.36 12.46 14.68
CA SER A 151 -3.69 12.18 15.95
C SER A 151 -3.11 13.41 16.63
N LYS A 152 -3.11 14.57 15.95
CA LYS A 152 -2.50 15.81 16.40
C LYS A 152 -3.56 16.81 16.90
N PRO A 153 -3.20 17.76 17.76
CA PRO A 153 -4.05 18.88 18.07
C PRO A 153 -4.49 19.66 16.83
N SER A 154 -5.69 20.24 16.86
CA SER A 154 -6.28 20.94 15.71
C SER A 154 -5.52 22.18 15.27
N ASP A 155 -4.71 22.76 16.13
CA ASP A 155 -3.85 23.93 15.92
C ASP A 155 -2.43 23.59 15.47
N THR A 156 -2.17 22.30 15.18
CA THR A 156 -0.83 21.85 14.75
C THR A 156 -0.43 22.48 13.41
N ASN A 157 0.78 23.05 13.36
CA ASN A 157 1.35 23.51 12.10
C ASN A 157 1.53 22.34 11.12
N ILE A 158 0.90 22.46 9.95
CA ILE A 158 0.82 21.38 8.97
C ILE A 158 2.20 20.99 8.39
N GLU A 159 3.08 21.95 8.19
CA GLU A 159 4.42 21.70 7.64
C GLU A 159 5.32 21.00 8.68
N ALA A 160 5.17 21.36 9.96
CA ALA A 160 5.86 20.67 11.05
C ALA A 160 5.34 19.23 11.20
N ALA A 161 4.03 19.04 11.12
CA ALA A 161 3.41 17.70 11.13
C ALA A 161 3.85 16.84 9.94
N TYR A 162 3.97 17.44 8.74
CA TYR A 162 4.47 16.72 7.57
C TYR A 162 5.93 16.29 7.72
N ARG A 163 6.79 17.17 8.23
CA ARG A 163 8.19 16.82 8.55
C ARG A 163 8.26 15.66 9.53
N GLU A 164 7.49 15.71 10.61
CA GLU A 164 7.41 14.61 11.58
C GLU A 164 6.89 13.29 10.94
N TYR A 165 5.88 13.39 10.09
CA TYR A 165 5.31 12.25 9.37
C TYR A 165 6.33 11.51 8.50
N ILE A 166 7.16 12.24 7.73
CA ILE A 166 8.18 11.64 6.86
C ILE A 166 9.44 11.22 7.62
N GLU A 167 9.78 11.87 8.76
CA GLU A 167 10.93 11.51 9.58
C GLU A 167 10.67 10.28 10.45
N ASN A 168 9.49 10.17 11.04
CA ASN A 168 9.18 9.08 11.96
C ASN A 168 8.65 7.84 11.22
N SER A 169 7.43 7.85 10.80
CA SER A 169 6.76 6.77 10.06
C SER A 169 5.25 6.96 10.08
N SER A 170 4.58 6.35 9.12
CA SER A 170 3.13 6.26 9.02
C SER A 170 2.52 4.97 9.64
N PHE A 171 3.32 4.08 10.21
CA PHE A 171 2.81 2.88 10.88
C PHE A 171 2.03 3.22 12.16
N PRO A 172 0.83 2.63 12.38
CA PRO A 172 -0.05 3.01 13.47
C PRO A 172 0.58 2.94 14.88
N TYR A 173 1.44 1.97 15.14
CA TYR A 173 2.08 1.79 16.45
C TYR A 173 3.05 2.92 16.81
N VAL A 174 3.64 3.59 15.81
CA VAL A 174 4.55 4.72 16.02
C VAL A 174 3.89 5.87 16.78
N LEU A 175 2.58 6.09 16.59
CA LEU A 175 1.83 7.09 17.34
C LEU A 175 1.76 6.80 18.85
N GLN A 176 1.93 5.54 19.28
CA GLN A 176 1.92 5.13 20.68
C GLN A 176 3.29 5.38 21.34
N ILE A 177 4.36 5.45 20.57
CA ILE A 177 5.75 5.66 21.05
C ILE A 177 6.02 7.15 21.35
N LYS A 178 5.06 8.05 21.07
CA LYS A 178 5.07 9.49 21.44
C LYS A 178 6.31 10.27 21.01
N GLY A 179 6.86 10.01 19.84
CA GLY A 179 7.93 10.82 19.24
C GLY A 179 9.34 10.54 19.77
N ASP A 180 9.54 9.50 20.56
CA ASP A 180 10.88 8.99 20.90
C ASP A 180 11.51 8.39 19.63
N ARG A 181 12.46 9.13 19.04
CA ARG A 181 13.11 8.74 17.77
C ARG A 181 13.89 7.43 17.86
N GLU A 182 14.49 7.15 19.02
CA GLU A 182 15.24 5.91 19.22
C GLU A 182 14.30 4.70 19.27
N MET A 183 13.25 4.78 20.07
CA MET A 183 12.21 3.74 20.13
C MET A 183 11.53 3.52 18.78
N VAL A 184 11.23 4.58 18.03
CA VAL A 184 10.67 4.48 16.66
C VAL A 184 11.62 3.72 15.75
N ARG A 185 12.91 4.06 15.76
CA ARG A 185 13.93 3.39 14.95
C ARG A 185 14.08 1.91 15.31
N GLU A 186 14.11 1.58 16.59
CA GLU A 186 14.17 0.18 17.05
C GLU A 186 12.93 -0.60 16.62
N TYR A 187 11.74 -0.03 16.80
CA TYR A 187 10.49 -0.64 16.33
C TYR A 187 10.49 -0.90 14.84
N LEU A 188 10.87 0.09 14.04
CA LEU A 188 10.92 -0.04 12.58
C LEU A 188 11.98 -1.04 12.13
N ALA A 189 13.13 -1.12 12.80
CA ALA A 189 14.16 -2.14 12.54
C ALA A 189 13.62 -3.55 12.82
N GLY A 190 12.95 -3.75 13.94
CA GLY A 190 12.29 -5.02 14.27
C GLY A 190 11.19 -5.39 13.27
N LEU A 191 10.39 -4.42 12.85
CA LEU A 191 9.36 -4.62 11.83
C LEU A 191 9.96 -4.99 10.48
N TYR A 192 10.98 -4.26 10.01
CA TYR A 192 11.70 -4.54 8.78
C TYR A 192 12.28 -5.96 8.78
N ASN A 193 12.99 -6.33 9.83
CA ASN A 193 13.54 -7.67 9.98
C ASN A 193 12.44 -8.75 9.93
N THR A 194 11.31 -8.52 10.59
CA THR A 194 10.19 -9.47 10.58
C THR A 194 9.64 -9.64 9.17
N ILE A 195 9.43 -8.55 8.42
CA ILE A 195 8.93 -8.61 7.04
C ILE A 195 9.93 -9.32 6.13
N VAL A 196 11.21 -8.91 6.17
CA VAL A 196 12.23 -9.48 5.30
C VAL A 196 12.47 -10.95 5.62
N LEU A 197 12.66 -11.32 6.89
CA LEU A 197 13.00 -12.70 7.27
C LEU A 197 11.80 -13.64 7.20
N LYS A 198 10.64 -13.24 7.75
CA LYS A 198 9.46 -14.11 7.83
C LYS A 198 8.63 -14.10 6.55
N ASP A 199 8.35 -12.93 5.99
CA ASP A 199 7.43 -12.81 4.86
C ASP A 199 8.13 -12.93 3.48
N VAL A 200 9.42 -12.64 3.38
CA VAL A 200 10.19 -12.73 2.13
C VAL A 200 11.09 -13.97 2.11
N VAL A 201 12.06 -14.04 3.01
CA VAL A 201 13.10 -15.09 3.01
C VAL A 201 12.50 -16.47 3.23
N SER A 202 11.72 -16.64 4.30
CA SER A 202 11.16 -17.95 4.69
C SER A 202 10.24 -18.51 3.60
N ARG A 203 9.35 -17.67 3.04
CA ARG A 203 8.37 -18.10 2.02
C ARG A 203 8.97 -18.40 0.66
N LYS A 204 9.95 -17.62 0.24
CA LYS A 204 10.64 -17.82 -1.06
C LYS A 204 11.87 -18.71 -0.95
N LYS A 205 12.18 -19.20 0.26
CA LYS A 205 13.36 -20.03 0.53
C LYS A 205 14.63 -19.37 0.00
N ILE A 206 14.76 -18.06 0.22
CA ILE A 206 15.93 -17.28 -0.21
C ILE A 206 17.11 -17.67 0.70
N THR A 207 18.19 -18.12 0.09
CA THR A 207 19.39 -18.56 0.81
C THR A 207 20.41 -17.44 0.97
N ASP A 208 20.49 -16.52 0.02
CA ASP A 208 21.42 -15.38 0.06
C ASP A 208 20.70 -14.11 0.59
N ILE A 209 20.62 -14.02 1.91
CA ILE A 209 19.99 -12.89 2.60
C ILE A 209 20.79 -11.59 2.39
N MET A 210 22.13 -11.65 2.38
CA MET A 210 22.98 -10.47 2.18
C MET A 210 22.79 -9.85 0.79
N MET A 211 22.57 -10.69 -0.22
CA MET A 211 22.26 -10.21 -1.57
C MET A 211 20.87 -9.59 -1.63
N LEU A 212 19.87 -10.21 -0.99
CA LEU A 212 18.52 -9.64 -0.87
C LEU A 212 18.57 -8.25 -0.21
N GLU A 213 19.28 -8.10 0.90
CA GLU A 213 19.44 -6.81 1.59
C GLU A 213 20.11 -5.77 0.69
N SER A 214 21.08 -6.19 -0.15
CA SER A 214 21.73 -5.28 -1.10
C SER A 214 20.74 -4.77 -2.15
N VAL A 215 19.86 -5.64 -2.65
CA VAL A 215 18.77 -5.26 -3.57
C VAL A 215 17.76 -4.33 -2.86
N VAL A 216 17.39 -4.62 -1.62
CA VAL A 216 16.50 -3.77 -0.81
C VAL A 216 17.08 -2.37 -0.64
N ARG A 217 18.36 -2.27 -0.27
CA ARG A 217 19.06 -0.98 -0.11
C ARG A 217 19.11 -0.21 -1.43
N PHE A 218 19.42 -0.91 -2.53
CA PHE A 218 19.41 -0.28 -3.86
C PHE A 218 18.04 0.31 -4.20
N LEU A 219 16.94 -0.45 -4.00
CA LEU A 219 15.59 0.03 -4.29
C LEU A 219 15.21 1.21 -3.39
N ALA A 220 15.56 1.15 -2.10
CA ALA A 220 15.28 2.23 -1.14
C ALA A 220 16.09 3.52 -1.42
N ASP A 221 17.31 3.38 -1.97
CA ASP A 221 18.12 4.53 -2.43
C ASP A 221 17.55 5.14 -3.72
N ASN A 222 16.93 4.34 -4.57
CA ASN A 222 16.47 4.72 -5.91
C ASN A 222 14.93 4.81 -6.00
N ILE A 223 14.22 5.10 -4.89
CA ILE A 223 12.78 5.38 -4.94
C ILE A 223 12.51 6.52 -5.92
N GLY A 224 11.44 6.42 -6.70
CA GLY A 224 11.10 7.44 -7.70
C GLY A 224 11.99 7.45 -8.96
N ASN A 225 13.09 6.70 -8.99
CA ASN A 225 13.92 6.58 -10.18
C ASN A 225 13.54 5.37 -11.04
N ILE A 226 13.57 5.54 -12.37
CA ILE A 226 13.38 4.42 -13.28
C ILE A 226 14.50 3.38 -13.09
N SER A 227 14.10 2.19 -12.72
CA SER A 227 14.98 1.05 -12.50
C SER A 227 14.72 -0.06 -13.51
N VAL A 228 15.79 -0.59 -14.09
CA VAL A 228 15.76 -1.75 -15.01
C VAL A 228 16.48 -2.90 -14.32
N ILE A 229 15.88 -4.08 -14.29
CA ILE A 229 16.42 -5.27 -13.61
C ILE A 229 17.87 -5.57 -14.00
N LYS A 230 18.18 -5.49 -15.29
CA LYS A 230 19.55 -5.69 -15.77
C LYS A 230 20.51 -4.68 -15.14
N ARG A 231 20.16 -3.39 -15.05
CA ARG A 231 21.00 -2.36 -14.44
C ARG A 231 21.22 -2.65 -12.94
N ILE A 232 20.22 -3.14 -12.23
CA ILE A 232 20.37 -3.55 -10.82
C ILE A 232 21.37 -4.70 -10.71
N SER A 233 21.21 -5.75 -11.54
CA SER A 233 22.14 -6.89 -11.60
C SER A 233 23.58 -6.46 -11.91
N ASP A 234 23.77 -5.58 -12.89
CA ASP A 234 25.08 -5.06 -13.30
C ASP A 234 25.71 -4.23 -12.16
N THR A 235 24.93 -3.39 -11.47
CA THR A 235 25.38 -2.61 -10.31
C THR A 235 25.83 -3.52 -9.17
N MET A 236 25.06 -4.55 -8.82
CA MET A 236 25.44 -5.51 -7.77
C MET A 236 26.72 -6.24 -8.14
N THR A 237 26.86 -6.64 -9.40
CA THR A 237 28.06 -7.31 -9.90
C THR A 237 29.29 -6.40 -9.84
N SER A 238 29.17 -5.11 -10.17
CA SER A 238 30.26 -4.13 -10.08
C SER A 238 30.70 -3.87 -8.63
N LEU A 239 29.80 -4.06 -7.66
CA LEU A 239 30.09 -4.01 -6.22
C LEU A 239 30.70 -5.32 -5.68
N GLY A 240 31.11 -6.24 -6.56
CA GLY A 240 31.71 -7.51 -6.20
C GLY A 240 30.72 -8.63 -5.85
N ARG A 241 29.43 -8.42 -6.08
CA ARG A 241 28.36 -9.39 -5.78
C ARG A 241 27.67 -9.86 -7.05
N LYS A 242 28.22 -10.88 -7.70
CA LYS A 242 27.65 -11.42 -8.94
C LYS A 242 26.24 -12.01 -8.71
N ILE A 243 25.26 -11.49 -9.43
CA ILE A 243 23.86 -11.93 -9.37
C ILE A 243 23.25 -11.96 -10.77
N ALA A 244 22.46 -12.99 -11.06
CA ALA A 244 21.72 -13.07 -12.32
C ALA A 244 20.47 -12.17 -12.29
N SER A 245 20.10 -11.57 -13.43
CA SER A 245 18.92 -10.73 -13.57
C SER A 245 17.63 -11.43 -13.12
N HIS A 246 17.48 -12.72 -13.41
CA HIS A 246 16.32 -13.51 -12.94
C HIS A 246 16.24 -13.60 -11.40
N THR A 247 17.38 -13.70 -10.72
CA THR A 247 17.41 -13.70 -9.24
C THR A 247 17.00 -12.34 -8.68
N VAL A 248 17.45 -11.24 -9.29
CA VAL A 248 17.01 -9.87 -8.95
C VAL A 248 15.49 -9.74 -9.13
N GLU A 249 14.95 -10.24 -10.24
CA GLU A 249 13.51 -10.24 -10.52
C GLU A 249 12.71 -11.00 -9.45
N ASN A 250 13.19 -12.18 -9.06
CA ASN A 250 12.57 -12.98 -7.99
C ASN A 250 12.60 -12.25 -6.64
N TYR A 251 13.69 -11.56 -6.30
CA TYR A 251 13.78 -10.77 -5.08
C TYR A 251 12.82 -9.59 -5.11
N ILE A 252 12.77 -8.84 -6.20
CA ILE A 252 11.83 -7.73 -6.38
C ILE A 252 10.39 -8.22 -6.29
N SER A 253 10.05 -9.32 -6.96
CA SER A 253 8.72 -9.95 -6.87
C SER A 253 8.38 -10.33 -5.42
N ALA A 254 9.32 -10.89 -4.67
CA ALA A 254 9.09 -11.21 -3.27
C ALA A 254 8.86 -9.97 -2.40
N LEU A 255 9.64 -8.90 -2.63
CA LEU A 255 9.52 -7.63 -1.91
C LEU A 255 8.21 -6.90 -2.24
N THR A 256 7.77 -6.91 -3.49
CA THR A 256 6.49 -6.30 -3.88
C THR A 256 5.30 -7.11 -3.35
N ASN A 257 5.40 -8.43 -3.36
CA ASN A 257 4.37 -9.30 -2.80
C ASN A 257 4.25 -9.20 -1.27
N SER A 258 5.30 -8.76 -0.55
CA SER A 258 5.24 -8.46 0.88
C SER A 258 4.74 -7.05 1.19
N TYR A 259 4.39 -6.27 0.16
CA TYR A 259 3.98 -4.86 0.25
C TYR A 259 5.01 -3.91 0.85
N ILE A 260 6.29 -4.29 0.95
CA ILE A 260 7.33 -3.38 1.38
C ILE A 260 7.69 -2.38 0.28
N PHE A 261 7.64 -2.81 -0.99
CA PHE A 261 7.75 -1.97 -2.16
C PHE A 261 6.53 -2.13 -3.08
N TYR A 262 6.24 -1.07 -3.80
CA TYR A 262 5.26 -1.04 -4.88
C TYR A 262 5.96 -0.72 -6.18
N SER A 263 5.67 -1.49 -7.22
CA SER A 263 6.19 -1.25 -8.57
C SER A 263 5.17 -0.48 -9.40
N VAL A 264 5.63 0.54 -10.11
CA VAL A 264 4.83 1.36 -11.00
C VAL A 264 5.37 1.24 -12.41
N PRO A 265 4.62 0.58 -13.31
CA PRO A 265 5.05 0.39 -14.70
C PRO A 265 4.97 1.70 -15.48
N ARG A 266 5.69 1.75 -16.60
CA ARG A 266 5.71 2.91 -17.49
C ARG A 266 4.60 2.83 -18.53
N TYR A 267 4.05 3.99 -18.85
CA TYR A 267 2.98 4.17 -19.81
C TYR A 267 3.36 5.24 -20.85
N ASP A 268 3.32 4.91 -22.12
CA ASP A 268 3.48 5.90 -23.20
C ASP A 268 2.18 6.69 -23.35
N ALA A 269 2.20 7.95 -22.91
CA ALA A 269 1.02 8.81 -22.94
C ALA A 269 0.56 9.12 -24.38
N LYS A 270 1.46 9.15 -25.36
CA LYS A 270 1.17 9.37 -26.77
C LYS A 270 0.70 8.10 -27.47
N GLY A 271 1.44 7.00 -27.29
CA GLY A 271 1.12 5.69 -27.88
C GLY A 271 0.02 4.93 -27.15
N LYS A 272 -0.43 5.42 -25.99
CA LYS A 272 -1.47 4.80 -25.13
C LYS A 272 -1.22 3.32 -24.84
N GLN A 273 0.04 2.96 -24.56
CA GLN A 273 0.45 1.57 -24.33
C GLN A 273 1.45 1.45 -23.18
N LEU A 274 1.45 0.28 -22.54
CA LEU A 274 2.43 -0.03 -21.51
C LEU A 274 3.82 -0.26 -22.13
N LEU A 275 4.85 0.29 -21.48
CA LEU A 275 6.23 0.08 -21.88
C LEU A 275 6.78 -1.18 -21.19
N LYS A 276 7.46 -2.03 -21.96
CA LYS A 276 7.95 -3.33 -21.48
C LYS A 276 9.15 -3.24 -20.51
N THR A 277 9.86 -2.11 -20.47
CA THR A 277 11.11 -2.00 -19.73
C THR A 277 11.15 -0.79 -18.81
N GLY A 278 11.72 -1.01 -17.64
CA GLY A 278 11.88 0.01 -16.60
C GLY A 278 10.57 0.29 -15.87
N GLN A 279 10.67 0.44 -14.58
CA GLN A 279 9.58 0.84 -13.70
C GLN A 279 10.15 1.61 -12.52
N LYS A 280 9.32 2.44 -11.87
CA LYS A 280 9.69 3.05 -10.60
C LYS A 280 9.25 2.15 -9.44
N TYR A 281 9.98 2.26 -8.33
CA TYR A 281 9.64 1.57 -7.09
C TYR A 281 9.42 2.60 -6.00
N TYR A 282 8.37 2.39 -5.21
CA TYR A 282 8.03 3.23 -4.06
C TYR A 282 7.96 2.39 -2.80
N LEU A 283 8.47 2.94 -1.72
CA LEU A 283 8.46 2.29 -0.42
C LEU A 283 7.11 2.51 0.28
N VAL A 284 6.63 1.53 1.00
CA VAL A 284 5.35 1.60 1.72
C VAL A 284 5.33 2.68 2.81
N ASP A 285 6.49 3.01 3.34
CA ASP A 285 6.67 3.97 4.43
C ASP A 285 8.07 4.60 4.39
N ILE A 286 8.14 5.92 4.47
CA ILE A 286 9.42 6.65 4.40
C ILE A 286 10.27 6.46 5.66
N GLY A 287 9.67 6.24 6.82
CA GLY A 287 10.42 5.92 8.04
C GLY A 287 11.26 4.65 7.91
N LEU A 288 10.78 3.64 7.17
CA LEU A 288 11.58 2.44 6.86
C LEU A 288 12.82 2.74 6.04
N ARG A 289 12.80 3.76 5.17
CA ARG A 289 13.97 4.17 4.38
C ARG A 289 15.15 4.53 5.27
N SER A 290 14.87 5.25 6.37
CA SER A 290 15.90 5.65 7.34
C SER A 290 16.54 4.45 8.05
N VAL A 291 15.78 3.39 8.28
CA VAL A 291 16.29 2.13 8.85
C VAL A 291 17.13 1.35 7.83
N ILE A 292 16.69 1.31 6.58
CA ILE A 292 17.36 0.54 5.52
C ILE A 292 18.70 1.20 5.13
N ASN A 293 18.72 2.51 4.94
CA ASN A 293 19.85 3.26 4.32
C ASN A 293 20.51 4.28 5.24
N GLY A 294 20.02 4.42 6.48
CA GLY A 294 20.40 5.52 7.36
C GLY A 294 19.75 6.85 6.95
N THR A 295 19.90 7.85 7.80
CA THR A 295 19.45 9.22 7.51
C THR A 295 20.37 9.88 6.50
N LYS A 296 20.00 9.84 5.22
CA LYS A 296 20.66 10.63 4.18
C LYS A 296 19.85 11.92 3.96
N GLY A 297 20.44 13.09 4.22
CA GLY A 297 19.85 14.36 3.79
C GLY A 297 19.95 14.52 2.28
N GLY A 298 18.97 15.21 1.67
CA GLY A 298 19.13 15.71 0.29
C GLY A 298 18.19 15.13 -0.77
N ASP A 299 17.37 14.11 -0.45
CA ASP A 299 16.48 13.48 -1.45
C ASP A 299 14.99 13.72 -1.16
N LEU A 300 14.67 14.94 -0.73
CA LEU A 300 13.30 15.30 -0.34
C LEU A 300 12.32 15.26 -1.52
N GLY A 301 12.79 15.47 -2.75
CA GLY A 301 11.95 15.39 -3.95
C GLY A 301 11.36 14.00 -4.14
N HIS A 302 12.19 12.95 -4.12
CA HIS A 302 11.72 11.57 -4.24
C HIS A 302 10.92 11.12 -3.00
N VAL A 303 11.21 11.67 -1.81
CA VAL A 303 10.39 11.45 -0.62
C VAL A 303 8.98 11.99 -0.83
N LEU A 304 8.85 13.23 -1.32
CA LEU A 304 7.56 13.83 -1.62
C LEU A 304 6.82 13.04 -2.70
N GLU A 305 7.50 12.66 -3.77
CA GLU A 305 6.96 11.82 -4.85
C GLU A 305 6.44 10.48 -4.30
N ASN A 306 7.18 9.83 -3.39
CA ASN A 306 6.75 8.60 -2.74
C ASN A 306 5.48 8.78 -1.88
N VAL A 307 5.38 9.89 -1.14
CA VAL A 307 4.18 10.21 -0.35
C VAL A 307 2.98 10.44 -1.26
N VAL A 308 3.16 11.18 -2.36
CA VAL A 308 2.11 11.40 -3.37
C VAL A 308 1.68 10.07 -4.02
N TYR A 309 2.64 9.20 -4.37
CA TYR A 309 2.32 7.86 -4.87
C TYR A 309 1.41 7.08 -3.92
N LEU A 310 1.78 7.02 -2.63
CA LEU A 310 1.00 6.28 -1.63
C LEU A 310 -0.42 6.86 -1.49
N GLU A 311 -0.55 8.17 -1.58
CA GLU A 311 -1.87 8.81 -1.54
C GLU A 311 -2.68 8.52 -2.80
N LEU A 312 -2.09 8.58 -3.99
CA LEU A 312 -2.76 8.19 -5.24
C LEU A 312 -3.21 6.71 -5.19
N ALA A 313 -2.37 5.82 -4.64
CA ALA A 313 -2.70 4.41 -4.48
C ALA A 313 -3.87 4.17 -3.51
N ARG A 314 -4.00 4.97 -2.44
CA ARG A 314 -5.17 4.95 -1.54
C ARG A 314 -6.44 5.44 -2.26
N ARG A 315 -6.32 6.49 -3.07
CA ARG A 315 -7.44 7.02 -3.85
C ARG A 315 -7.93 6.05 -4.92
N GLY A 316 -7.12 5.03 -5.25
CA GLY A 316 -7.47 3.98 -6.19
C GLY A 316 -7.25 4.37 -7.65
N GLY A 317 -7.41 3.40 -8.52
CA GLY A 317 -7.07 3.49 -9.93
C GLY A 317 -5.74 2.82 -10.24
N GLU A 318 -5.45 2.69 -11.52
CA GLU A 318 -4.18 2.17 -12.03
C GLU A 318 -3.20 3.33 -12.17
N ILE A 319 -2.02 3.21 -11.56
CA ILE A 319 -1.00 4.25 -11.53
C ILE A 319 0.16 3.82 -12.43
N TYR A 320 0.60 4.74 -13.25
CA TYR A 320 1.70 4.55 -14.19
C TYR A 320 2.67 5.72 -14.12
N VAL A 321 3.93 5.49 -14.46
CA VAL A 321 4.90 6.54 -14.80
C VAL A 321 4.68 6.91 -16.26
N GLY A 322 4.35 8.15 -16.54
CA GLY A 322 4.10 8.62 -17.90
C GLY A 322 5.40 8.85 -18.68
N LYS A 323 5.38 8.54 -19.97
CA LYS A 323 6.40 8.96 -20.94
C LYS A 323 5.73 9.71 -22.07
N ILE A 324 6.28 10.87 -22.43
CA ILE A 324 5.88 11.64 -23.62
C ILE A 324 7.11 12.16 -24.35
N GLY A 325 7.39 11.62 -25.55
CA GLY A 325 8.68 11.85 -26.20
C GLY A 325 9.82 11.37 -25.31
N ASP A 326 10.75 12.26 -24.97
CA ASP A 326 11.86 11.98 -24.05
C ASP A 326 11.56 12.45 -22.61
N ALA A 327 10.44 13.14 -22.39
CA ALA A 327 10.04 13.65 -21.09
C ALA A 327 9.30 12.58 -20.27
N GLU A 328 9.41 12.69 -18.96
CA GLU A 328 8.73 11.85 -17.96
C GLU A 328 7.61 12.65 -17.29
N ILE A 329 6.50 11.97 -16.98
CA ILE A 329 5.42 12.46 -16.13
C ILE A 329 5.42 11.55 -14.91
N ASP A 330 5.50 12.12 -13.71
CA ASP A 330 5.63 11.33 -12.50
C ASP A 330 4.50 10.32 -12.35
N PHE A 331 3.24 10.76 -12.53
CA PHE A 331 2.11 9.84 -12.45
C PHE A 331 1.04 10.10 -13.51
N VAL A 332 0.58 9.01 -14.10
CA VAL A 332 -0.65 8.91 -14.89
C VAL A 332 -1.59 7.98 -14.11
N VAL A 333 -2.73 8.50 -13.69
CA VAL A 333 -3.74 7.74 -12.95
C VAL A 333 -4.92 7.45 -13.85
N VAL A 334 -5.31 6.19 -13.97
CA VAL A 334 -6.44 5.72 -14.80
C VAL A 334 -7.52 5.12 -13.89
N GLN A 335 -8.73 5.67 -13.96
CA GLN A 335 -9.90 5.21 -13.21
C GLN A 335 -11.07 4.99 -14.17
N GLY A 336 -11.21 3.77 -14.67
CA GLY A 336 -12.14 3.47 -15.76
C GLY A 336 -11.78 4.27 -17.02
N GLU A 337 -12.69 5.11 -17.51
CA GLU A 337 -12.45 5.96 -18.68
C GLU A 337 -11.78 7.30 -18.36
N ARG A 338 -11.62 7.65 -17.07
CA ARG A 338 -11.03 8.91 -16.64
C ARG A 338 -9.52 8.76 -16.47
N LYS A 339 -8.80 9.79 -16.86
CA LYS A 339 -7.36 9.93 -16.64
C LYS A 339 -7.06 11.21 -15.87
N SER A 340 -5.95 11.22 -15.19
CA SER A 340 -5.36 12.44 -14.62
C SER A 340 -3.85 12.32 -14.61
N TYR A 341 -3.16 13.45 -14.68
CA TYR A 341 -1.71 13.53 -14.76
C TYR A 341 -1.18 14.37 -13.60
N TYR A 342 -0.09 13.90 -13.01
CA TYR A 342 0.52 14.56 -11.87
C TYR A 342 2.02 14.70 -12.07
N GLN A 343 2.52 15.90 -11.82
CA GLN A 343 3.93 16.21 -11.67
C GLN A 343 4.17 16.69 -10.25
N VAL A 344 5.28 16.29 -9.63
CA VAL A 344 5.58 16.54 -8.23
C VAL A 344 6.93 17.22 -8.10
N SER A 345 6.96 18.40 -7.50
CA SER A 345 8.20 19.15 -7.26
C SER A 345 8.22 19.72 -5.85
N LEU A 346 9.39 19.86 -5.25
CA LEU A 346 9.50 20.55 -3.95
C LEU A 346 9.09 22.00 -4.08
N SER A 347 9.59 22.68 -5.13
CA SER A 347 9.30 24.08 -5.40
C SER A 347 9.45 24.38 -6.89
N VAL A 348 8.63 25.28 -7.40
CA VAL A 348 8.68 25.79 -8.77
C VAL A 348 8.82 27.32 -8.80
N ARG A 349 9.31 27.93 -7.73
CA ARG A 349 9.55 29.39 -7.66
C ARG A 349 10.66 29.86 -8.58
N ASP A 350 11.58 28.95 -8.94
CA ASP A 350 12.58 29.17 -9.98
C ASP A 350 11.96 28.96 -11.36
N GLU A 351 12.13 29.91 -12.28
CA GLU A 351 11.49 29.87 -13.61
C GLU A 351 11.94 28.69 -14.48
N ASP A 352 13.20 28.31 -14.41
CA ASP A 352 13.73 27.20 -15.20
C ASP A 352 13.19 25.87 -14.66
N THR A 353 13.08 25.73 -13.34
CA THR A 353 12.43 24.61 -12.69
C THR A 353 10.95 24.55 -13.06
N MET A 354 10.23 25.67 -13.00
CA MET A 354 8.82 25.73 -13.40
C MET A 354 8.62 25.28 -14.86
N LYS A 355 9.41 25.80 -15.80
CA LYS A 355 9.34 25.43 -17.21
C LYS A 355 9.60 23.93 -17.40
N ARG A 356 10.61 23.38 -16.72
CA ARG A 356 10.95 21.95 -16.79
C ARG A 356 9.82 21.06 -16.29
N GLU A 357 9.19 21.42 -15.16
CA GLU A 357 8.10 20.63 -14.56
C GLU A 357 6.77 20.75 -15.32
N LEU A 358 6.51 21.88 -15.97
CA LEU A 358 5.30 22.08 -16.78
C LEU A 358 5.41 21.44 -18.18
N ALA A 359 6.59 21.41 -18.77
CA ALA A 359 6.78 20.97 -20.16
C ALA A 359 6.22 19.57 -20.46
N PRO A 360 6.41 18.53 -19.63
CA PRO A 360 5.82 17.21 -19.86
C PRO A 360 4.29 17.25 -19.87
N LEU A 361 3.66 18.00 -18.98
CA LEU A 361 2.22 18.14 -18.86
C LEU A 361 1.61 18.92 -20.04
N GLN A 362 2.30 19.97 -20.50
CA GLN A 362 1.91 20.77 -21.67
C GLN A 362 1.97 19.97 -22.97
N ALA A 363 2.94 19.04 -23.07
CA ALA A 363 3.10 18.19 -24.24
C ALA A 363 1.98 17.14 -24.43
N ILE A 364 1.13 16.90 -23.41
CA ILE A 364 0.02 15.95 -23.46
C ILE A 364 -1.11 16.55 -24.31
N PRO A 365 -1.53 15.89 -25.42
CA PRO A 365 -2.49 16.46 -26.35
C PRO A 365 -3.96 16.32 -25.92
N ASP A 366 -4.25 15.67 -24.80
CA ASP A 366 -5.62 15.49 -24.33
C ASP A 366 -6.02 16.53 -23.27
N ASN A 367 -7.34 16.59 -22.97
CA ASN A 367 -7.94 17.56 -22.05
C ASN A 367 -8.22 16.98 -20.66
N TYR A 368 -7.62 15.84 -20.29
CA TYR A 368 -7.76 15.31 -18.95
C TYR A 368 -7.06 16.21 -17.92
N PRO A 369 -7.53 16.20 -16.65
CA PRO A 369 -6.95 17.02 -15.59
C PRO A 369 -5.45 16.81 -15.42
N LYS A 370 -4.71 17.92 -15.31
CA LYS A 370 -3.26 17.97 -15.12
C LYS A 370 -2.95 18.75 -13.86
N TYR A 371 -2.14 18.17 -13.00
CA TYR A 371 -1.80 18.75 -11.70
C TYR A 371 -0.28 18.87 -11.55
N LEU A 372 0.16 20.03 -11.06
CA LEU A 372 1.51 20.26 -10.54
C LEU A 372 1.40 20.39 -9.02
N LEU A 373 1.92 19.42 -8.28
CA LEU A 373 1.88 19.40 -6.82
C LEU A 373 3.21 19.86 -6.26
N THR A 374 3.18 20.91 -5.42
CA THR A 374 4.40 21.51 -4.84
C THR A 374 4.26 21.76 -3.34
N LEU A 375 5.39 21.94 -2.65
CA LEU A 375 5.41 22.45 -1.28
C LEU A 375 5.37 23.98 -1.21
N ASP A 376 5.23 24.65 -2.34
CA ASP A 376 4.98 26.09 -2.38
C ASP A 376 3.56 26.38 -1.89
N ASN A 377 3.44 27.02 -0.73
CA ASN A 377 2.16 27.42 -0.15
C ASN A 377 1.71 28.77 -0.75
N ASP A 378 1.53 28.77 -2.08
CA ASP A 378 1.07 29.92 -2.83
C ASP A 378 -0.44 29.75 -3.17
N PRO A 379 -1.17 30.83 -3.47
CA PRO A 379 -2.53 30.73 -3.98
C PRO A 379 -2.61 29.77 -5.18
N GLN A 380 -3.74 29.09 -5.31
CA GLN A 380 -3.95 28.19 -6.44
C GLN A 380 -3.79 28.91 -7.77
N ILE A 381 -2.87 28.44 -8.60
CA ILE A 381 -2.54 29.02 -9.91
C ILE A 381 -2.84 28.02 -11.03
N PHE A 382 -3.19 28.53 -12.21
CA PHE A 382 -3.36 27.74 -13.43
C PHE A 382 -2.32 28.19 -14.47
N HIS A 383 -1.63 27.20 -15.05
CA HIS A 383 -0.67 27.40 -16.15
C HIS A 383 -1.20 26.66 -17.38
N ASP A 384 -1.84 27.36 -18.32
CA ASP A 384 -2.38 26.77 -19.56
C ASP A 384 -3.24 25.50 -19.33
N GLY A 385 -4.14 25.54 -18.32
CA GLY A 385 -4.99 24.41 -17.96
C GLY A 385 -4.37 23.42 -16.98
N ILE A 386 -3.11 23.57 -16.61
CA ILE A 386 -2.43 22.78 -15.56
C ILE A 386 -2.67 23.47 -14.21
N LYS A 387 -3.20 22.72 -13.25
CA LYS A 387 -3.51 23.23 -11.92
C LYS A 387 -2.34 23.04 -10.97
N GLN A 388 -1.69 24.13 -10.57
CA GLN A 388 -0.73 24.10 -9.46
C GLN A 388 -1.46 24.08 -8.12
N GLN A 389 -1.03 23.17 -7.22
CA GLN A 389 -1.63 23.01 -5.90
C GLN A 389 -0.56 22.80 -4.82
N TYR A 390 -0.79 23.40 -3.66
CA TYR A 390 -0.05 23.07 -2.46
C TYR A 390 -0.31 21.61 -2.05
N VAL A 391 0.74 20.80 -2.05
CA VAL A 391 0.62 19.34 -1.90
C VAL A 391 0.06 18.94 -0.53
N LEU A 392 0.35 19.70 0.55
CA LEU A 392 -0.16 19.35 1.87
C LEU A 392 -1.69 19.55 1.97
N ASP A 393 -2.25 20.54 1.28
CA ASP A 393 -3.70 20.67 1.16
C ASP A 393 -4.31 19.59 0.28
N TRP A 394 -3.59 19.15 -0.76
CA TRP A 394 -4.03 18.05 -1.59
C TRP A 394 -4.04 16.73 -0.80
N LEU A 395 -3.03 16.48 0.06
CA LEU A 395 -2.94 15.27 0.90
C LEU A 395 -4.02 15.22 1.99
N ARG A 396 -4.60 16.35 2.40
CA ARG A 396 -5.66 16.46 3.41
C ARG A 396 -7.07 16.25 2.85
N LYS A 397 -7.26 16.41 1.55
CA LYS A 397 -8.58 16.25 0.92
C LYS A 397 -8.98 14.79 0.92
N GLU A 398 -10.14 14.53 1.53
CA GLU A 398 -10.84 13.26 1.34
C GLU A 398 -11.27 13.10 -0.12
N LYS A 399 -11.53 11.86 -0.54
CA LYS A 399 -11.98 11.53 -1.89
C LYS A 399 -13.27 12.23 -2.26
#